data_e6829d92797148941af89da7357fb667
#
_entry.id   e6829d92797148941af89da7357fb667
#
_cell.length_a   1.000
_cell.length_b   1.000
_cell.length_c   1.000
_cell.angle_alpha   90.00
_cell.angle_beta   90.00
_cell.angle_gamma   90.00
#
_symmetry.space_group_name_H-M   'P 1'
#
loop_
_entity.id
_entity.type
_entity.pdbx_description
1 polymer ?
#
loop_
_entity_poly.entity_id
_entity_poly.type
_entity_poly.pdbx_seq_one_letter_code
_entity_poly.pdbx_strand_id
1 'polypeptide(L)'
;MVRKGGNSLVRAEKILTHIAWVGMASYMELLNKFQYPKSSLLNLLNVMVECGFLIKNKNGYYSLGIKNYELGCQALHRQNIFEVTKRPMQELSLKSGLVCHLGAMESISAIYLDKIESPDSVPTSKSWIGKKIELHITALGKALLAWKTREELDYFLEALTLTPHTRNTFTDKKLFLEELQKTRLRGWAIDNEESTYGAVCLSMPVFNMYNRVNYAISLSGDPVVYSGNKIDSYLELLRKCAEQISYGLGYRNENEHLRKGN
;
A
#
# COMPACT_ATOMS: atom_id res chain seq x y z
N MET A 1 -10.23 -22.38 -5.34
CA MET A 1 -10.57 -23.48 -4.39
C MET A 1 -9.28 -23.94 -3.68
N VAL A 2 -9.06 -23.61 -2.41
CA VAL A 2 -7.84 -24.02 -1.67
C VAL A 2 -7.95 -25.52 -1.36
N ARG A 3 -6.98 -26.31 -1.82
CA ARG A 3 -6.94 -27.77 -1.57
C ARG A 3 -6.93 -28.08 -0.06
N LYS A 4 -7.53 -29.20 0.37
CA LYS A 4 -7.63 -29.66 1.78
C LYS A 4 -6.30 -29.63 2.58
N GLY A 5 -5.13 -29.68 1.93
CA GLY A 5 -3.80 -29.56 2.58
C GLY A 5 -3.37 -28.14 2.94
N GLY A 6 -4.00 -27.09 2.37
CA GLY A 6 -3.67 -25.67 2.65
C GLY A 6 -4.29 -25.08 3.92
N ASN A 7 -5.05 -25.87 4.67
CA ASN A 7 -5.85 -25.36 5.80
C ASN A 7 -4.99 -24.85 6.98
N SER A 8 -3.82 -25.47 7.23
CA SER A 8 -2.91 -25.04 8.32
C SER A 8 -2.23 -23.73 8.02
N LEU A 9 -1.79 -23.48 6.78
CA LEU A 9 -1.17 -22.23 6.37
C LEU A 9 -2.17 -21.06 6.40
N VAL A 10 -3.39 -21.29 5.91
CA VAL A 10 -4.47 -20.28 5.98
C VAL A 10 -4.85 -19.96 7.43
N ARG A 11 -4.86 -20.96 8.32
CA ARG A 11 -5.11 -20.74 9.75
C ARG A 11 -3.97 -19.96 10.40
N ALA A 12 -2.72 -20.29 10.07
CA ALA A 12 -1.54 -19.58 10.56
C ALA A 12 -1.57 -18.11 10.12
N GLU A 13 -1.85 -17.83 8.84
CA GLU A 13 -1.99 -16.47 8.31
C GLU A 13 -3.04 -15.66 9.07
N LYS A 14 -4.23 -16.22 9.31
CA LYS A 14 -5.30 -15.56 10.06
C LYS A 14 -4.91 -15.25 11.50
N ILE A 15 -4.18 -16.15 12.17
CA ILE A 15 -3.67 -15.96 13.53
C ILE A 15 -2.63 -14.83 13.54
N LEU A 16 -1.65 -14.86 12.63
CA LEU A 16 -0.61 -13.83 12.50
C LEU A 16 -1.23 -12.46 12.25
N THR A 17 -2.15 -12.36 11.30
CA THR A 17 -2.85 -11.11 10.97
C THR A 17 -3.64 -10.58 12.17
N HIS A 18 -4.32 -11.47 12.93
CA HIS A 18 -5.04 -11.04 14.12
C HIS A 18 -4.10 -10.52 15.22
N ILE A 19 -3.04 -11.28 15.52
CA ILE A 19 -2.05 -10.87 16.53
C ILE A 19 -1.35 -9.58 16.12
N ALA A 20 -1.05 -9.40 14.83
CA ALA A 20 -0.50 -8.14 14.31
C ALA A 20 -1.40 -6.94 14.61
N TRP A 21 -2.73 -7.14 14.57
CA TRP A 21 -3.71 -6.09 14.83
C TRP A 21 -3.87 -5.76 16.31
N VAL A 22 -3.96 -6.81 17.20
CA VAL A 22 -4.22 -6.62 18.64
C VAL A 22 -2.94 -6.51 19.48
N GLY A 23 -1.77 -6.71 18.88
CA GLY A 23 -0.47 -6.71 19.55
C GLY A 23 -0.13 -8.05 20.20
N MET A 24 -1.03 -8.63 20.99
CA MET A 24 -0.88 -9.94 21.63
C MET A 24 -2.24 -10.60 21.88
N ALA A 25 -2.27 -11.93 21.95
CA ALA A 25 -3.47 -12.70 22.28
C ALA A 25 -3.14 -13.95 23.08
N SER A 26 -4.01 -14.32 24.00
CA SER A 26 -3.94 -15.60 24.75
C SER A 26 -4.48 -16.75 23.92
N TYR A 27 -4.18 -18.00 24.34
CA TYR A 27 -4.76 -19.20 23.72
C TYR A 27 -6.30 -19.14 23.74
N MET A 28 -6.90 -18.71 24.85
CA MET A 28 -8.37 -18.68 24.98
C MET A 28 -9.01 -17.65 24.06
N GLU A 29 -8.42 -16.47 23.90
CA GLU A 29 -8.90 -15.45 22.95
C GLU A 29 -8.85 -15.94 21.51
N LEU A 30 -7.74 -16.61 21.11
CA LEU A 30 -7.61 -17.20 19.79
C LEU A 30 -8.59 -18.35 19.56
N LEU A 31 -8.81 -19.18 20.59
CA LEU A 31 -9.77 -20.29 20.53
C LEU A 31 -11.20 -19.75 20.34
N ASN A 32 -11.60 -18.75 21.11
CA ASN A 32 -12.92 -18.16 21.03
C ASN A 32 -13.14 -17.44 19.69
N LYS A 33 -12.11 -16.76 19.18
CA LYS A 33 -12.21 -16.03 17.91
C LYS A 33 -12.31 -16.93 16.68
N PHE A 34 -11.47 -17.96 16.61
CA PHE A 34 -11.36 -18.77 15.40
C PHE A 34 -12.13 -20.08 15.48
N GLN A 35 -12.56 -20.51 16.67
CA GLN A 35 -13.32 -21.75 16.92
C GLN A 35 -12.67 -23.00 16.29
N TYR A 36 -11.32 -23.05 16.26
CA TYR A 36 -10.59 -24.21 15.78
C TYR A 36 -10.63 -25.33 16.83
N PRO A 37 -10.53 -26.63 16.44
CA PRO A 37 -10.39 -27.73 17.40
C PRO A 37 -9.21 -27.47 18.34
N LYS A 38 -9.42 -27.63 19.66
CA LYS A 38 -8.46 -27.28 20.74
C LYS A 38 -7.06 -27.84 20.49
N SER A 39 -6.96 -29.13 20.22
CA SER A 39 -5.66 -29.79 19.95
C SER A 39 -4.98 -29.27 18.69
N SER A 40 -5.76 -29.01 17.62
CA SER A 40 -5.24 -28.48 16.36
C SER A 40 -4.71 -27.05 16.51
N LEU A 41 -5.42 -26.20 17.25
CA LEU A 41 -4.97 -24.83 17.51
C LEU A 41 -3.69 -24.84 18.36
N LEU A 42 -3.66 -25.64 19.45
CA LEU A 42 -2.49 -25.70 20.32
C LEU A 42 -1.24 -26.20 19.55
N ASN A 43 -1.40 -27.26 18.77
CA ASN A 43 -0.29 -27.77 17.94
C ASN A 43 0.19 -26.71 16.92
N LEU A 44 -0.73 -26.01 16.23
CA LEU A 44 -0.38 -24.95 15.28
C LEU A 44 0.39 -23.83 15.96
N LEU A 45 -0.07 -23.35 17.12
CA LEU A 45 0.61 -22.28 17.88
C LEU A 45 2.00 -22.72 18.33
N ASN A 46 2.18 -23.96 18.80
CA ASN A 46 3.49 -24.48 19.17
C ASN A 46 4.46 -24.51 17.98
N VAL A 47 4.02 -25.02 16.83
CA VAL A 47 4.83 -25.01 15.59
C VAL A 47 5.16 -23.58 15.17
N MET A 48 4.22 -22.64 15.26
CA MET A 48 4.49 -21.23 14.92
C MET A 48 5.51 -20.59 15.86
N VAL A 49 5.54 -21.00 17.15
CA VAL A 49 6.56 -20.56 18.11
C VAL A 49 7.91 -21.19 17.79
N GLU A 50 7.96 -22.51 17.53
CA GLU A 50 9.18 -23.22 17.13
C GLU A 50 9.81 -22.64 15.86
N CYS A 51 8.98 -22.27 14.88
CA CYS A 51 9.44 -21.62 13.64
C CYS A 51 9.80 -20.13 13.80
N GLY A 52 9.56 -19.54 14.98
CA GLY A 52 9.86 -18.13 15.27
C GLY A 52 8.86 -17.14 14.70
N PHE A 53 7.73 -17.58 14.16
CA PHE A 53 6.63 -16.71 13.72
C PHE A 53 5.87 -16.10 14.89
N LEU A 54 5.80 -16.77 16.01
CA LEU A 54 5.23 -16.29 17.26
C LEU A 54 6.26 -16.40 18.40
N ILE A 55 6.06 -15.57 19.42
CA ILE A 55 6.72 -15.66 20.73
C ILE A 55 5.63 -15.84 21.77
N LYS A 56 5.82 -16.78 22.70
CA LYS A 56 4.95 -16.98 23.85
C LYS A 56 5.64 -16.43 25.10
N ASN A 57 5.02 -15.46 25.75
CA ASN A 57 5.54 -14.87 26.99
C ASN A 57 5.22 -15.76 28.22
N LYS A 58 5.79 -15.39 29.39
CA LYS A 58 5.60 -16.12 30.66
C LYS A 58 4.14 -16.18 31.13
N ASN A 59 3.31 -15.24 30.70
CA ASN A 59 1.89 -15.16 31.03
C ASN A 59 1.00 -15.93 30.04
N GLY A 60 1.59 -16.65 29.06
CA GLY A 60 0.85 -17.46 28.10
C GLY A 60 0.30 -16.69 26.90
N TYR A 61 0.63 -15.40 26.73
CA TYR A 61 0.25 -14.60 25.56
C TYR A 61 1.21 -14.79 24.39
N TYR A 62 0.65 -14.81 23.18
CA TYR A 62 1.38 -14.91 21.91
C TYR A 62 1.46 -13.54 21.26
N SER A 63 2.65 -13.16 20.79
CA SER A 63 2.93 -11.98 19.99
C SER A 63 3.70 -12.37 18.72
N LEU A 64 3.81 -11.45 17.74
CA LEU A 64 4.60 -11.71 16.53
C LEU A 64 6.08 -11.92 16.88
N GLY A 65 6.67 -12.97 16.30
CA GLY A 65 8.10 -13.25 16.38
C GLY A 65 8.91 -12.52 15.29
N ILE A 66 10.22 -12.40 15.52
CA ILE A 66 11.14 -11.69 14.62
C ILE A 66 11.24 -12.30 13.21
N LYS A 67 10.88 -13.58 13.06
CA LYS A 67 10.89 -14.27 11.77
C LYS A 67 10.02 -13.59 10.72
N ASN A 68 8.91 -12.97 11.13
CA ASN A 68 8.04 -12.21 10.22
C ASN A 68 8.78 -11.00 9.64
N TYR A 69 9.56 -10.27 10.47
CA TYR A 69 10.37 -9.14 10.03
C TYR A 69 11.51 -9.59 9.10
N GLU A 70 12.24 -10.65 9.49
CA GLU A 70 13.33 -11.23 8.67
C GLU A 70 12.84 -11.54 7.24
N LEU A 71 11.71 -12.27 7.12
CA LEU A 71 11.16 -12.64 5.81
C LEU A 71 10.67 -11.41 5.03
N GLY A 72 10.03 -10.45 5.72
CA GLY A 72 9.61 -9.20 5.11
C GLY A 72 10.79 -8.40 4.54
N CYS A 73 11.86 -8.25 5.31
CA CYS A 73 13.08 -7.57 4.86
C CYS A 73 13.70 -8.26 3.64
N GLN A 74 13.80 -9.59 3.63
CA GLN A 74 14.35 -10.31 2.49
C GLN A 74 13.48 -10.21 1.23
N ALA A 75 12.16 -10.22 1.39
CA ALA A 75 11.25 -10.01 0.27
C ALA A 75 11.45 -8.65 -0.39
N LEU A 76 11.70 -7.61 0.41
CA LEU A 76 11.90 -6.24 -0.07
C LEU A 76 13.32 -5.97 -0.57
N HIS A 77 14.34 -6.62 0.03
CA HIS A 77 15.75 -6.41 -0.32
C HIS A 77 16.05 -6.77 -1.79
N ARG A 78 15.38 -7.76 -2.34
CA ARG A 78 15.54 -8.15 -3.75
C ARG A 78 15.11 -7.09 -4.75
N GLN A 79 14.37 -6.06 -4.35
CA GLN A 79 13.79 -5.06 -5.24
C GLN A 79 14.51 -3.71 -5.19
N ASN A 80 15.50 -3.54 -4.30
CA ASN A 80 16.31 -2.31 -4.14
C ASN A 80 15.48 -1.01 -4.01
N ILE A 81 14.17 -1.15 -3.71
CA ILE A 81 13.22 -0.03 -3.77
C ILE A 81 13.57 1.08 -2.77
N PHE A 82 13.98 0.73 -1.56
CA PHE A 82 14.26 1.73 -0.51
C PHE A 82 15.51 2.57 -0.81
N GLU A 83 16.52 2.01 -1.50
CA GLU A 83 17.71 2.76 -1.90
C GLU A 83 17.37 3.87 -2.89
N VAL A 84 16.46 3.60 -3.83
CA VAL A 84 16.08 4.57 -4.86
C VAL A 84 14.99 5.54 -4.41
N THR A 85 14.18 5.19 -3.40
CA THR A 85 13.04 6.00 -2.95
C THR A 85 13.38 6.94 -1.82
N LYS A 86 14.28 6.55 -0.90
CA LYS A 86 14.54 7.25 0.36
C LYS A 86 14.82 8.74 0.17
N ARG A 87 15.81 9.08 -0.63
CA ARG A 87 16.21 10.49 -0.84
C ARG A 87 15.15 11.29 -1.59
N PRO A 88 14.60 10.85 -2.73
CA PRO A 88 13.55 11.60 -3.43
C PRO A 88 12.30 11.85 -2.56
N MET A 89 11.87 10.87 -1.77
CA MET A 89 10.70 11.02 -0.89
C MET A 89 10.98 11.96 0.30
N GLN A 90 12.18 11.94 0.87
CA GLN A 90 12.59 12.91 1.90
C GLN A 90 12.55 14.34 1.36
N GLU A 91 13.11 14.56 0.17
CA GLU A 91 13.07 15.87 -0.49
C GLU A 91 11.64 16.30 -0.81
N LEU A 92 10.79 15.38 -1.27
CA LEU A 92 9.38 15.64 -1.54
C LEU A 92 8.63 16.06 -0.27
N SER A 93 8.75 15.29 0.81
CA SER A 93 8.09 15.59 2.08
C SER A 93 8.56 16.93 2.66
N LEU A 94 9.87 17.20 2.63
CA LEU A 94 10.45 18.47 3.13
C LEU A 94 9.96 19.68 2.32
N LYS A 95 9.96 19.59 0.98
CA LYS A 95 9.55 20.70 0.09
C LYS A 95 8.06 20.95 0.10
N SER A 96 7.26 19.91 0.27
CA SER A 96 5.79 20.01 0.30
C SER A 96 5.24 20.37 1.67
N GLY A 97 5.96 20.06 2.75
CA GLY A 97 5.44 20.13 4.12
C GLY A 97 4.39 19.03 4.43
N LEU A 98 4.21 18.04 3.55
CA LEU A 98 3.15 17.05 3.61
C LEU A 98 3.69 15.64 3.88
N VAL A 99 2.78 14.77 4.33
CA VAL A 99 3.08 13.35 4.48
C VAL A 99 3.21 12.69 3.11
N CYS A 100 4.35 12.04 2.87
CA CYS A 100 4.64 11.29 1.66
C CYS A 100 4.54 9.78 1.93
N HIS A 101 3.91 9.04 1.04
CA HIS A 101 3.82 7.58 1.14
C HIS A 101 4.36 6.90 -0.12
N LEU A 102 4.93 5.71 0.08
CA LEU A 102 5.24 4.74 -0.96
C LEU A 102 4.27 3.57 -0.84
N GLY A 103 3.53 3.28 -1.90
CA GLY A 103 2.69 2.10 -2.02
C GLY A 103 3.27 1.09 -3.00
N ALA A 104 3.12 -0.19 -2.71
CA ALA A 104 3.44 -1.28 -3.62
C ALA A 104 2.25 -2.19 -3.84
N MET A 105 2.13 -2.69 -5.06
CA MET A 105 1.15 -3.71 -5.43
C MET A 105 1.84 -4.99 -5.84
N GLU A 106 1.40 -6.09 -5.24
CA GLU A 106 1.76 -7.43 -5.64
C GLU A 106 0.49 -8.27 -5.79
N SER A 107 0.31 -8.86 -6.99
CA SER A 107 -0.92 -9.56 -7.32
C SER A 107 -2.14 -8.64 -7.17
N ILE A 108 -3.13 -9.01 -6.36
CA ILE A 108 -4.37 -8.25 -6.11
C ILE A 108 -4.34 -7.45 -4.79
N SER A 109 -3.18 -7.35 -4.15
CA SER A 109 -3.01 -6.68 -2.86
C SER A 109 -2.01 -5.55 -2.97
N ALA A 110 -2.24 -4.46 -2.26
CA ALA A 110 -1.29 -3.37 -2.13
C ALA A 110 -1.10 -3.00 -0.67
N ILE A 111 0.12 -2.55 -0.33
CA ILE A 111 0.52 -2.15 1.02
C ILE A 111 1.29 -0.84 1.00
N TYR A 112 1.28 -0.13 2.12
CA TYR A 112 2.20 0.98 2.36
C TYR A 112 3.58 0.41 2.68
N LEU A 113 4.59 0.68 1.84
CA LEU A 113 5.97 0.27 2.06
C LEU A 113 6.77 1.26 2.90
N ASP A 114 6.50 2.55 2.70
CA ASP A 114 7.20 3.61 3.41
C ASP A 114 6.29 4.81 3.65
N LYS A 115 6.60 5.59 4.69
CA LYS A 115 5.90 6.81 5.08
C LYS A 115 6.92 7.80 5.61
N ILE A 116 6.97 8.98 5.01
CA ILE A 116 7.84 10.07 5.45
C ILE A 116 6.98 11.26 5.83
N GLU A 117 7.16 11.73 7.05
CA GLU A 117 6.47 12.89 7.62
C GLU A 117 7.42 14.08 7.65
N SER A 118 6.95 15.24 7.17
CA SER A 118 7.63 16.49 7.40
C SER A 118 7.42 16.94 8.86
N PRO A 119 8.37 17.64 9.48
CA PRO A 119 8.16 18.26 10.80
C PRO A 119 6.93 19.17 10.84
N ASP A 120 6.57 19.78 9.71
CA ASP A 120 5.44 20.69 9.58
C ASP A 120 4.14 19.98 9.16
N SER A 121 4.18 18.66 8.90
CA SER A 121 3.00 17.92 8.46
C SER A 121 2.03 17.66 9.61
N VAL A 122 0.75 17.95 9.36
CA VAL A 122 -0.32 17.48 10.24
C VAL A 122 -0.71 16.07 9.80
N PRO A 123 -0.62 15.06 10.67
CA PRO A 123 -1.03 13.70 10.32
C PRO A 123 -2.53 13.67 10.03
N THR A 124 -2.91 13.66 8.76
CA THR A 124 -4.31 13.60 8.31
C THR A 124 -4.77 12.18 7.99
N SER A 125 -3.83 11.23 7.87
CA SER A 125 -4.13 9.87 7.46
C SER A 125 -3.85 8.84 8.55
N LYS A 126 -4.71 7.83 8.64
CA LYS A 126 -4.51 6.65 9.48
C LYS A 126 -3.72 5.58 8.72
N SER A 127 -2.56 5.95 8.18
CA SER A 127 -1.66 5.06 7.44
C SER A 127 -0.44 4.69 8.28
N TRP A 128 0.03 3.45 8.14
CA TRP A 128 1.28 2.96 8.70
C TRP A 128 1.94 1.97 7.75
N ILE A 129 3.25 1.78 7.86
CA ILE A 129 4.01 0.85 7.04
C ILE A 129 3.49 -0.57 7.26
N GLY A 130 3.23 -1.31 6.18
CA GLY A 130 2.63 -2.65 6.19
C GLY A 130 1.10 -2.67 6.18
N LYS A 131 0.40 -1.53 6.35
CA LYS A 131 -1.06 -1.48 6.21
C LYS A 131 -1.46 -1.77 4.76
N LYS A 132 -2.53 -2.55 4.57
CA LYS A 132 -3.13 -2.75 3.25
C LYS A 132 -3.71 -1.44 2.71
N ILE A 133 -3.50 -1.19 1.42
CA ILE A 133 -4.08 -0.06 0.69
C ILE A 133 -5.42 -0.51 0.12
N GLU A 134 -6.47 0.22 0.43
CA GLU A 134 -7.76 0.03 -0.20
C GLU A 134 -7.75 0.70 -1.58
N LEU A 135 -7.78 -0.13 -2.63
CA LEU A 135 -7.44 0.29 -3.99
C LEU A 135 -8.43 1.29 -4.59
N HIS A 136 -9.71 1.24 -4.21
CA HIS A 136 -10.74 2.07 -4.81
C HIS A 136 -10.93 3.45 -4.15
N ILE A 137 -10.49 3.59 -2.89
CA ILE A 137 -10.69 4.85 -2.12
C ILE A 137 -9.43 5.67 -1.96
N THR A 138 -8.26 5.15 -2.34
CA THR A 138 -6.99 5.85 -2.14
C THR A 138 -6.39 6.33 -3.45
N ALA A 139 -5.75 7.49 -3.44
CA ALA A 139 -4.99 7.96 -4.60
C ALA A 139 -3.90 6.96 -5.02
N LEU A 140 -3.18 6.35 -4.05
CA LEU A 140 -2.19 5.30 -4.31
C LEU A 140 -2.82 4.10 -5.03
N GLY A 141 -3.97 3.63 -4.56
CA GLY A 141 -4.68 2.50 -5.17
C GLY A 141 -5.08 2.78 -6.61
N LYS A 142 -5.64 3.96 -6.88
CA LYS A 142 -5.99 4.39 -8.25
C LYS A 142 -4.76 4.53 -9.14
N ALA A 143 -3.66 5.10 -8.64
CA ALA A 143 -2.40 5.20 -9.39
C ALA A 143 -1.80 3.82 -9.70
N LEU A 144 -1.89 2.85 -8.81
CA LEU A 144 -1.42 1.48 -9.04
C LEU A 144 -2.29 0.72 -10.05
N LEU A 145 -3.60 0.99 -10.11
CA LEU A 145 -4.53 0.32 -11.00
C LEU A 145 -4.58 0.93 -12.41
N ALA A 146 -4.45 2.25 -12.54
CA ALA A 146 -4.70 2.96 -13.80
C ALA A 146 -3.78 2.53 -14.97
N TRP A 147 -2.64 1.92 -14.69
CA TRP A 147 -1.68 1.42 -15.69
C TRP A 147 -1.71 -0.09 -15.91
N LYS A 148 -2.66 -0.78 -15.30
CA LYS A 148 -2.87 -2.21 -15.56
C LYS A 148 -3.46 -2.43 -16.97
N THR A 149 -3.24 -3.62 -17.52
CA THR A 149 -3.88 -4.01 -18.78
C THR A 149 -5.40 -4.16 -18.60
N ARG A 150 -6.14 -4.23 -19.67
CA ARG A 150 -7.60 -4.42 -19.61
C ARG A 150 -7.95 -5.72 -18.87
N GLU A 151 -7.27 -6.80 -19.18
CA GLU A 151 -7.49 -8.11 -18.55
C GLU A 151 -7.16 -8.08 -17.05
N GLU A 152 -6.05 -7.43 -16.66
CA GLU A 152 -5.70 -7.23 -15.26
C GLU A 152 -6.79 -6.41 -14.55
N LEU A 153 -7.29 -5.31 -15.14
CA LEU A 153 -8.34 -4.49 -14.56
C LEU A 153 -9.65 -5.25 -14.38
N ASP A 154 -10.07 -6.03 -15.38
CA ASP A 154 -11.28 -6.85 -15.28
C ASP A 154 -11.16 -7.85 -14.12
N TYR A 155 -10.01 -8.51 -13.96
CA TYR A 155 -9.73 -9.38 -12.83
C TYR A 155 -9.79 -8.66 -11.47
N PHE A 156 -9.18 -7.46 -11.36
CA PHE A 156 -9.25 -6.65 -10.15
C PHE A 156 -10.68 -6.23 -9.84
N LEU A 157 -11.43 -5.75 -10.82
CA LEU A 157 -12.80 -5.29 -10.64
C LEU A 157 -13.76 -6.42 -10.23
N GLU A 158 -13.52 -7.64 -10.68
CA GLU A 158 -14.28 -8.81 -10.20
C GLU A 158 -14.02 -9.09 -8.72
N ALA A 159 -12.76 -9.03 -8.29
CA ALA A 159 -12.34 -9.33 -6.93
C ALA A 159 -12.61 -8.20 -5.92
N LEU A 160 -12.71 -6.93 -6.38
CA LEU A 160 -12.90 -5.78 -5.53
C LEU A 160 -14.36 -5.62 -5.08
N THR A 161 -14.51 -5.44 -3.77
CA THR A 161 -15.75 -4.91 -3.18
C THR A 161 -15.56 -3.40 -2.98
N LEU A 162 -16.38 -2.59 -3.64
CA LEU A 162 -16.34 -1.13 -3.54
C LEU A 162 -17.16 -0.67 -2.33
N THR A 163 -16.57 -0.83 -1.13
CA THR A 163 -17.23 -0.47 0.14
C THR A 163 -17.30 1.05 0.28
N PRO A 164 -18.49 1.62 0.58
CA PRO A 164 -18.63 3.06 0.82
C PRO A 164 -17.97 3.47 2.15
N HIS A 165 -17.16 4.53 2.13
CA HIS A 165 -16.53 5.15 3.30
C HIS A 165 -17.04 6.57 3.52
N THR A 166 -17.24 7.32 2.43
CA THR A 166 -17.80 8.66 2.41
C THR A 166 -18.83 8.77 1.27
N ARG A 167 -19.50 9.90 1.18
CA ARG A 167 -20.38 10.19 0.02
C ARG A 167 -19.62 10.30 -1.32
N ASN A 168 -18.31 10.54 -1.26
CA ASN A 168 -17.46 10.71 -2.45
C ASN A 168 -16.86 9.38 -2.93
N THR A 169 -16.99 8.30 -2.15
CA THR A 169 -16.48 6.97 -2.50
C THR A 169 -17.14 6.43 -3.76
N PHE A 170 -16.34 5.95 -4.70
CA PHE A 170 -16.84 5.20 -5.86
C PHE A 170 -17.38 3.84 -5.40
N THR A 171 -18.68 3.62 -5.58
CA THR A 171 -19.37 2.35 -5.28
C THR A 171 -19.85 1.62 -6.53
N ASP A 172 -19.83 2.28 -7.68
CA ASP A 172 -20.14 1.70 -8.99
C ASP A 172 -18.85 1.39 -9.77
N LYS A 173 -18.73 0.15 -10.24
CA LYS A 173 -17.52 -0.34 -10.94
C LYS A 173 -17.29 0.39 -12.26
N LYS A 174 -18.35 0.82 -12.96
CA LYS A 174 -18.21 1.53 -14.23
C LYS A 174 -17.67 2.94 -13.99
N LEU A 175 -18.23 3.67 -13.02
CA LEU A 175 -17.74 5.00 -12.65
C LEU A 175 -16.31 4.95 -12.14
N PHE A 176 -15.96 3.92 -11.36
CA PHE A 176 -14.59 3.70 -10.92
C PHE A 176 -13.63 3.44 -12.07
N LEU A 177 -14.03 2.63 -13.05
CA LEU A 177 -13.23 2.40 -14.27
C LEU A 177 -13.02 3.69 -15.07
N GLU A 178 -14.04 4.52 -15.21
CA GLU A 178 -13.94 5.84 -15.86
C GLU A 178 -12.94 6.74 -15.12
N GLU A 179 -12.93 6.73 -13.79
CA GLU A 179 -11.94 7.47 -13.00
C GLU A 179 -10.51 6.93 -13.20
N LEU A 180 -10.33 5.62 -13.30
CA LEU A 180 -9.02 5.04 -13.63
C LEU A 180 -8.54 5.47 -15.03
N GLN A 181 -9.43 5.54 -16.01
CA GLN A 181 -9.11 6.05 -17.35
C GLN A 181 -8.70 7.54 -17.31
N LYS A 182 -9.44 8.38 -16.58
CA LYS A 182 -9.08 9.79 -16.35
C LYS A 182 -7.74 9.91 -15.66
N THR A 183 -7.49 9.08 -14.63
CA THR A 183 -6.20 9.00 -13.91
C THR A 183 -5.05 8.71 -14.88
N ARG A 184 -5.22 7.73 -15.77
CA ARG A 184 -4.21 7.40 -16.78
C ARG A 184 -3.96 8.54 -17.77
N LEU A 185 -5.01 9.21 -18.24
CA LEU A 185 -4.90 10.33 -19.18
C LEU A 185 -4.18 11.54 -18.60
N ARG A 186 -4.51 11.93 -17.36
CA ARG A 186 -3.89 13.08 -16.70
C ARG A 186 -2.52 12.78 -16.08
N GLY A 187 -2.17 11.49 -15.90
CA GLY A 187 -0.89 11.05 -15.37
C GLY A 187 -0.80 10.97 -13.84
N TRP A 188 -1.87 11.26 -13.11
CA TRP A 188 -1.92 11.28 -11.65
C TRP A 188 -3.31 10.92 -11.11
N ALA A 189 -3.37 10.44 -9.89
CA ALA A 189 -4.59 10.08 -9.18
C ALA A 189 -4.89 11.05 -8.03
N ILE A 190 -6.17 11.17 -7.68
CA ILE A 190 -6.63 11.91 -6.50
C ILE A 190 -7.56 11.03 -5.67
N ASP A 191 -7.40 11.08 -4.35
CA ASP A 191 -8.42 10.75 -3.37
C ASP A 191 -8.98 12.08 -2.87
N ASN A 192 -10.20 12.39 -3.28
CA ASN A 192 -10.89 13.63 -2.91
C ASN A 192 -11.91 13.33 -1.81
N GLU A 193 -11.40 13.12 -0.59
CA GLU A 193 -12.22 12.74 0.58
C GLU A 193 -13.03 11.44 0.35
N GLU A 194 -12.52 10.53 -0.48
CA GLU A 194 -13.17 9.25 -0.75
C GLU A 194 -12.91 8.24 0.37
N SER A 195 -11.70 8.27 0.95
CA SER A 195 -11.29 7.41 2.06
C SER A 195 -11.75 7.93 3.41
N THR A 196 -11.66 9.24 3.61
CA THR A 196 -11.99 9.92 4.89
C THR A 196 -12.26 11.39 4.63
N TYR A 197 -13.31 11.95 5.24
CA TYR A 197 -13.53 13.39 5.22
C TYR A 197 -12.36 14.16 5.83
N GLY A 198 -12.01 15.30 5.24
CA GLY A 198 -10.89 16.14 5.66
C GLY A 198 -9.52 15.62 5.20
N ALA A 199 -9.47 14.62 4.31
CA ALA A 199 -8.22 14.10 3.74
C ALA A 199 -8.28 14.09 2.21
N VAL A 200 -7.34 14.80 1.57
CA VAL A 200 -7.12 14.76 0.13
C VAL A 200 -5.71 14.23 -0.14
N CYS A 201 -5.61 13.32 -1.09
CA CYS A 201 -4.32 12.75 -1.47
C CYS A 201 -4.12 12.86 -2.98
N LEU A 202 -2.89 13.19 -3.38
CA LEU A 202 -2.44 13.13 -4.77
C LEU A 202 -1.44 11.99 -4.92
N SER A 203 -1.49 11.26 -6.02
CA SER A 203 -0.57 10.14 -6.26
C SER A 203 -0.11 10.06 -7.71
N MET A 204 1.12 9.62 -7.90
CA MET A 204 1.69 9.33 -9.21
C MET A 204 2.26 7.92 -9.27
N PRO A 205 2.16 7.27 -10.45
CA PRO A 205 2.77 5.98 -10.69
C PRO A 205 4.30 6.09 -10.69
N VAL A 206 4.94 4.99 -10.32
CA VAL A 206 6.38 4.79 -10.47
C VAL A 206 6.58 3.62 -11.44
N PHE A 207 7.28 3.90 -12.54
CA PHE A 207 7.52 2.94 -13.60
C PHE A 207 8.85 2.20 -13.37
N ASN A 208 8.89 0.92 -13.70
CA ASN A 208 10.12 0.13 -13.70
C ASN A 208 10.69 0.01 -15.13
N MET A 209 11.83 -0.68 -15.27
CA MET A 209 12.52 -0.92 -16.55
C MET A 209 11.66 -1.62 -17.62
N TYR A 210 10.57 -2.27 -17.24
CA TYR A 210 9.63 -2.93 -18.15
C TYR A 210 8.40 -2.07 -18.49
N ASN A 211 8.45 -0.78 -18.16
CA ASN A 211 7.32 0.15 -18.31
C ASN A 211 6.04 -0.30 -17.56
N ARG A 212 6.22 -0.98 -16.42
CA ARG A 212 5.13 -1.45 -15.56
C ARG A 212 5.08 -0.66 -14.27
N VAL A 213 3.87 -0.48 -13.74
CA VAL A 213 3.61 0.20 -12.47
C VAL A 213 3.32 -0.84 -11.38
N ASN A 214 4.29 -1.05 -10.50
CA ASN A 214 4.15 -1.85 -9.28
C ASN A 214 4.24 -1.00 -8.01
N TYR A 215 4.68 0.26 -8.16
CA TYR A 215 4.82 1.23 -7.08
C TYR A 215 4.11 2.52 -7.44
N ALA A 216 3.69 3.25 -6.42
CA ALA A 216 3.19 4.60 -6.54
C ALA A 216 3.63 5.42 -5.32
N ILE A 217 3.76 6.73 -5.50
CA ILE A 217 4.01 7.67 -4.40
C ILE A 217 2.83 8.60 -4.24
N SER A 218 2.59 9.11 -3.03
CA SER A 218 1.52 10.07 -2.78
C SER A 218 1.92 11.15 -1.79
N LEU A 219 1.23 12.29 -1.88
CA LEU A 219 1.17 13.33 -0.87
C LEU A 219 -0.22 13.35 -0.25
N SER A 220 -0.29 13.40 1.07
CA SER A 220 -1.53 13.49 1.83
C SER A 220 -1.59 14.80 2.59
N GLY A 221 -2.71 15.51 2.49
CA GLY A 221 -2.94 16.77 3.15
C GLY A 221 -4.41 17.04 3.44
N ASP A 222 -4.67 18.15 4.10
CA ASP A 222 -6.01 18.70 4.28
C ASP A 222 -6.53 19.29 2.95
N PRO A 223 -7.83 19.29 2.64
CA PRO A 223 -8.41 19.91 1.44
C PRO A 223 -7.97 21.36 1.20
N VAL A 224 -7.79 22.13 2.27
CA VAL A 224 -7.36 23.55 2.19
C VAL A 224 -5.96 23.68 1.57
N VAL A 225 -5.08 22.74 1.81
CA VAL A 225 -3.71 22.73 1.26
C VAL A 225 -3.73 22.68 -0.26
N TYR A 226 -4.68 21.99 -0.85
CA TYR A 226 -4.82 21.82 -2.30
C TYR A 226 -5.76 22.84 -2.96
N SER A 227 -6.22 23.84 -2.21
CA SER A 227 -7.14 24.87 -2.74
C SER A 227 -6.45 25.84 -3.71
N GLY A 228 -7.21 26.34 -4.69
CA GLY A 228 -6.73 27.29 -5.69
C GLY A 228 -5.65 26.68 -6.60
N ASN A 229 -4.68 27.51 -7.01
CA ASN A 229 -3.59 27.09 -7.92
C ASN A 229 -2.46 26.30 -7.23
N LYS A 230 -2.61 25.96 -5.95
CA LYS A 230 -1.56 25.24 -5.20
C LYS A 230 -1.40 23.79 -5.64
N ILE A 231 -2.46 23.16 -6.12
CA ILE A 231 -2.42 21.76 -6.57
C ILE A 231 -1.34 21.51 -7.63
N ASP A 232 -1.15 22.46 -8.58
CA ASP A 232 -0.16 22.32 -9.65
C ASP A 232 1.27 22.29 -9.12
N SER A 233 1.59 23.07 -8.08
CA SER A 233 2.90 23.05 -7.46
C SER A 233 3.20 21.72 -6.76
N TYR A 234 2.21 21.14 -6.08
CA TYR A 234 2.36 19.81 -5.47
C TYR A 234 2.47 18.69 -6.51
N LEU A 235 1.71 18.79 -7.60
CA LEU A 235 1.81 17.84 -8.72
C LEU A 235 3.19 17.90 -9.38
N GLU A 236 3.79 19.08 -9.52
CA GLU A 236 5.14 19.24 -10.07
C GLU A 236 6.20 18.61 -9.16
N LEU A 237 6.11 18.81 -7.83
CA LEU A 237 7.00 18.18 -6.86
C LEU A 237 6.84 16.65 -6.89
N LEU A 238 5.61 16.18 -6.90
CA LEU A 238 5.29 14.76 -6.93
C LEU A 238 5.78 14.09 -8.22
N ARG A 239 5.64 14.77 -9.37
CA ARG A 239 6.13 14.31 -10.68
C ARG A 239 7.64 14.14 -10.67
N LYS A 240 8.39 15.16 -10.22
CA LYS A 240 9.86 15.07 -10.12
C LYS A 240 10.31 13.90 -9.26
N CYS A 241 9.66 13.67 -8.13
CA CYS A 241 9.96 12.54 -7.27
C CYS A 241 9.66 11.20 -7.96
N ALA A 242 8.48 11.05 -8.60
CA ALA A 242 8.11 9.83 -9.33
C ALA A 242 9.07 9.53 -10.49
N GLU A 243 9.49 10.54 -11.23
CA GLU A 243 10.45 10.42 -12.32
C GLU A 243 11.83 10.00 -11.82
N GLN A 244 12.34 10.59 -10.73
CA GLN A 244 13.62 10.21 -10.13
C GLN A 244 13.62 8.76 -9.66
N ILE A 245 12.54 8.33 -8.99
CA ILE A 245 12.41 6.94 -8.53
C ILE A 245 12.30 6.00 -9.73
N SER A 246 11.48 6.33 -10.72
CA SER A 246 11.33 5.51 -11.94
C SER A 246 12.67 5.37 -12.68
N TYR A 247 13.43 6.46 -12.80
CA TYR A 247 14.78 6.42 -13.36
C TYR A 247 15.71 5.49 -12.58
N GLY A 248 15.67 5.56 -11.24
CA GLY A 248 16.42 4.66 -10.35
C GLY A 248 16.02 3.19 -10.49
N LEU A 249 14.77 2.90 -10.87
CA LEU A 249 14.27 1.55 -11.20
C LEU A 249 14.54 1.13 -12.65
N GLY A 250 15.34 1.90 -13.39
CA GLY A 250 15.73 1.58 -14.75
C GLY A 250 14.73 1.99 -15.84
N TYR A 251 13.66 2.72 -15.48
CA TYR A 251 12.75 3.29 -16.49
C TYR A 251 13.47 4.32 -17.34
N ARG A 252 13.28 4.23 -18.66
CA ARG A 252 13.78 5.21 -19.63
C ARG A 252 12.63 5.60 -20.53
N ASN A 253 12.31 6.89 -20.53
CA ASN A 253 11.29 7.41 -21.45
C ASN A 253 11.89 7.53 -22.85
N GLU A 254 11.38 6.77 -23.80
CA GLU A 254 11.87 6.77 -25.20
C GLU A 254 11.83 8.17 -25.85
N ASN A 255 10.98 9.07 -25.36
CA ASN A 255 10.87 10.44 -25.87
C ASN A 255 11.93 11.42 -25.31
N GLU A 256 12.76 11.03 -24.33
CA GLU A 256 13.84 11.91 -23.83
C GLU A 256 15.00 12.07 -24.82
N HIS A 257 15.21 11.12 -25.70
CA HIS A 257 16.24 11.21 -26.74
C HIS A 257 15.92 12.26 -27.81
N LEU A 258 14.64 12.59 -28.01
CA LEU A 258 14.20 13.61 -28.97
C LEU A 258 14.29 15.04 -28.44
N ARG A 259 14.42 15.24 -27.12
CA ARG A 259 14.51 16.58 -26.48
C ARG A 259 15.94 17.07 -26.24
N LYS A 260 16.95 16.20 -26.37
CA LYS A 260 18.38 16.53 -26.18
C LYS A 260 19.15 16.73 -27.49
N GLY A 261 18.47 16.72 -28.62
CA GLY A 261 19.04 16.85 -29.97
C GLY A 261 18.64 18.16 -30.69
N ASN A 262 18.21 19.19 -29.96
CA ASN A 262 18.05 20.54 -30.52
C ASN A 262 18.78 21.56 -29.68
#